data_e10f23f9d9a07606b85ea5c4c0852f02
#
_entry.id   e10f23f9d9a07606b85ea5c4c0852f02
#
_cell.length_a   1.000
_cell.length_b   1.000
_cell.length_c   1.000
_cell.angle_alpha   90.00
_cell.angle_beta   90.00
_cell.angle_gamma   90.00
#
_symmetry.space_group_name_H-M   'P 1'
#
loop_
_entity.id
_entity.type
_entity.pdbx_description
1 polymer ?
#
loop_
_entity_poly.entity_id
_entity_poly.type
_entity_poly.pdbx_seq_one_letter_code
_entity_poly.pdbx_strand_id
1 'polypeptide(L)'
;MRQRKAVNITLICVGIVVLILGGLYSFIVWEGSSALADAPALEASIAQWLLYHTVPAGQRALKNPLSAAAESPDVAAGKEVYRSKCQLCHAYDGSGKTEIASGQYPHPPDLRSPGVQHMSDGELFYHIKNGIRHTGMPAWKLPDHKLWQVSAYLRNLPKVAALSAQAAATAEPVSSVASAHYVGSAACRDCHTEIYERWKKTRMANVVQDPRLHPEAILPDLSKPDPLVNFTKDDIALTYGSKWKQRYFKRVGDDYFVFPAQWDVTHKMWRPYFVKNGTDWWATLYPPDNFQRPTGPLCDGCHSVNYDIASKSVTEWNVGCERCHGPGSEHVTHPDRPAIINPAKLNYVQANDVCIQCHSQGQPLTNPIQGKYYDWPVGFDVGLKLADFWKLEAHTLGETSFTHFADGTAHKNRMQGNDFVQSLMYTRGVTCFSCHDVHGTQNEAVLWKPAKAICLDCHGPNTANGPHALSIEAHTHHKPDSAGSECVACHMPKIEQTIADVDVRAHTFRFITPSESDALKIPNACNLCHEDKTTAWATAILRSWPDRSPWRVTQ
;
A
#
# COMPACT_ATOMS: atom_id res chain seq x y z
N MET A 1 2.41 -77.06 7.78
CA MET A 1 3.63 -76.20 7.92
C MET A 1 3.62 -75.02 6.92
N ARG A 2 3.24 -75.15 5.66
CA ARG A 2 3.25 -74.03 4.67
C ARG A 2 2.29 -72.86 5.05
N GLN A 3 1.06 -73.16 5.51
CA GLN A 3 0.10 -72.10 5.88
C GLN A 3 0.55 -71.23 7.09
N ARG A 4 1.14 -71.88 8.11
CA ARG A 4 1.68 -71.12 9.27
C ARG A 4 2.84 -70.21 8.90
N LYS A 5 3.71 -70.64 7.92
CA LYS A 5 4.80 -69.77 7.44
C LYS A 5 4.27 -68.56 6.66
N ALA A 6 3.20 -68.76 5.84
CA ALA A 6 2.57 -67.69 5.08
C ALA A 6 1.92 -66.66 6.02
N VAL A 7 1.18 -67.10 7.04
CA VAL A 7 0.56 -66.23 8.04
C VAL A 7 1.62 -65.41 8.83
N ASN A 8 2.72 -66.03 9.21
CA ASN A 8 3.78 -65.33 9.93
C ASN A 8 4.46 -64.26 9.03
N ILE A 9 4.71 -64.55 7.76
CA ILE A 9 5.26 -63.59 6.79
C ILE A 9 4.30 -62.39 6.61
N THR A 10 3.00 -62.64 6.47
CA THR A 10 1.99 -61.59 6.35
C THR A 10 1.94 -60.71 7.58
N LEU A 11 1.97 -61.29 8.79
CA LEU A 11 2.01 -60.51 10.04
C LEU A 11 3.29 -59.67 10.21
N ILE A 12 4.42 -60.22 9.76
CA ILE A 12 5.70 -59.44 9.79
C ILE A 12 5.62 -58.30 8.79
N CYS A 13 5.11 -58.49 7.58
CA CYS A 13 4.94 -57.44 6.59
C CYS A 13 3.98 -56.35 7.10
N VAL A 14 2.83 -56.71 7.69
CA VAL A 14 1.89 -55.78 8.29
C VAL A 14 2.55 -54.98 9.42
N GLY A 15 3.31 -55.67 10.30
CA GLY A 15 4.03 -55.04 11.38
C GLY A 15 5.06 -54.00 10.88
N ILE A 16 5.80 -54.36 9.84
CA ILE A 16 6.76 -53.43 9.19
C ILE A 16 6.04 -52.20 8.60
N VAL A 17 4.91 -52.42 7.92
CA VAL A 17 4.13 -51.31 7.36
C VAL A 17 3.59 -50.39 8.46
N VAL A 18 3.08 -50.95 9.56
CA VAL A 18 2.60 -50.16 10.71
C VAL A 18 3.73 -49.36 11.35
N LEU A 19 4.92 -49.97 11.51
CA LEU A 19 6.09 -49.27 12.05
C LEU A 19 6.57 -48.13 11.13
N ILE A 20 6.56 -48.36 9.78
CA ILE A 20 6.91 -47.32 8.82
C ILE A 20 5.89 -46.18 8.86
N LEU A 21 4.59 -46.49 8.87
CA LEU A 21 3.55 -45.47 8.95
C LEU A 21 3.56 -44.72 10.29
N GLY A 22 3.79 -45.43 11.39
CA GLY A 22 3.95 -44.80 12.70
C GLY A 22 5.19 -43.92 12.81
N GLY A 23 6.32 -44.36 12.23
CA GLY A 23 7.53 -43.56 12.14
C GLY A 23 7.34 -42.30 11.28
N LEU A 24 6.70 -42.47 10.14
CA LEU A 24 6.36 -41.34 9.25
C LEU A 24 5.41 -40.33 9.93
N TYR A 25 4.38 -40.84 10.59
CA TYR A 25 3.46 -39.99 11.36
C TYR A 25 4.20 -39.22 12.47
N SER A 26 5.03 -39.92 13.25
CA SER A 26 5.81 -39.29 14.32
C SER A 26 6.79 -38.26 13.79
N PHE A 27 7.41 -38.52 12.64
CA PHE A 27 8.29 -37.58 11.96
C PHE A 27 7.54 -36.30 11.54
N ILE A 28 6.37 -36.46 10.88
CA ILE A 28 5.54 -35.32 10.43
C ILE A 28 5.06 -34.48 11.64
N VAL A 29 4.67 -35.13 12.75
CA VAL A 29 4.24 -34.42 13.96
C VAL A 29 5.39 -33.71 14.65
N TRP A 30 6.58 -34.27 14.61
CA TRP A 30 7.78 -33.68 15.23
C TRP A 30 8.31 -32.47 14.43
N GLU A 31 8.43 -32.62 13.11
CA GLU A 31 8.92 -31.56 12.22
C GLU A 31 7.90 -30.41 12.07
N GLY A 32 6.62 -30.70 12.23
CA GLY A 32 5.54 -29.74 11.98
C GLY A 32 5.34 -29.47 10.48
N SER A 33 4.50 -28.50 10.16
CA SER A 33 4.16 -28.09 8.78
C SER A 33 4.37 -26.60 8.58
N SER A 34 5.53 -26.08 9.03
CA SER A 34 5.85 -24.66 8.88
C SER A 34 6.21 -24.33 7.43
N ALA A 35 5.56 -23.32 6.86
CA ALA A 35 5.93 -22.77 5.55
C ALA A 35 7.22 -21.92 5.58
N LEU A 36 7.78 -21.69 6.78
CA LEU A 36 9.02 -20.93 6.98
C LEU A 36 10.27 -21.79 6.91
N ALA A 37 10.12 -23.12 6.92
CA ALA A 37 11.21 -24.07 6.83
C ALA A 37 11.22 -24.76 5.47
N ASP A 38 12.41 -25.00 4.93
CA ASP A 38 12.56 -25.81 3.72
C ASP A 38 12.12 -27.25 4.01
N ALA A 39 11.42 -27.87 3.06
CA ALA A 39 11.02 -29.26 3.19
C ALA A 39 12.24 -30.19 3.17
N PRO A 40 12.11 -31.36 3.82
CA PRO A 40 13.07 -32.43 3.66
C PRO A 40 13.30 -32.79 2.18
N ALA A 41 14.54 -33.11 1.81
CA ALA A 41 14.94 -33.34 0.41
C ALA A 41 14.06 -34.38 -0.32
N LEU A 42 13.56 -35.40 0.40
CA LEU A 42 12.65 -36.41 -0.16
C LEU A 42 11.29 -35.80 -0.53
N GLU A 43 10.72 -35.00 0.35
CA GLU A 43 9.44 -34.32 0.11
C GLU A 43 9.55 -33.36 -1.09
N ALA A 44 10.61 -32.53 -1.10
CA ALA A 44 10.89 -31.63 -2.21
C ALA A 44 11.04 -32.36 -3.54
N SER A 45 11.74 -33.51 -3.55
CA SER A 45 11.92 -34.34 -4.73
C SER A 45 10.63 -34.98 -5.24
N ILE A 46 9.78 -35.45 -4.33
CA ILE A 46 8.45 -35.99 -4.67
C ILE A 46 7.54 -34.89 -5.23
N ALA A 47 7.51 -33.75 -4.58
CA ALA A 47 6.71 -32.60 -5.04
C ALA A 47 7.16 -32.13 -6.43
N GLN A 48 8.43 -32.04 -6.67
CA GLN A 48 9.01 -31.67 -7.97
C GLN A 48 8.69 -32.71 -9.04
N TRP A 49 8.81 -34.01 -8.71
CA TRP A 49 8.45 -35.10 -9.63
C TRP A 49 6.96 -35.04 -10.00
N LEU A 50 6.08 -34.85 -9.03
CA LEU A 50 4.64 -34.69 -9.25
C LEU A 50 4.34 -33.49 -10.18
N LEU A 51 4.99 -32.35 -9.94
CA LEU A 51 4.79 -31.15 -10.75
C LEU A 51 5.02 -31.40 -12.23
N TYR A 52 6.10 -32.13 -12.57
CA TYR A 52 6.44 -32.41 -13.97
C TYR A 52 5.65 -33.55 -14.60
N HIS A 53 5.12 -34.51 -13.83
CA HIS A 53 4.49 -35.72 -14.36
C HIS A 53 2.95 -35.68 -14.36
N THR A 54 2.33 -34.71 -13.67
CA THR A 54 0.88 -34.64 -13.55
C THR A 54 0.18 -33.82 -14.65
N VAL A 55 0.94 -33.17 -15.53
CA VAL A 55 0.35 -32.49 -16.70
C VAL A 55 -0.07 -33.50 -17.74
N PRO A 56 -1.36 -33.52 -18.15
CA PRO A 56 -1.85 -34.47 -19.16
C PRO A 56 -1.07 -34.36 -20.48
N ALA A 57 -0.75 -35.48 -21.11
CA ALA A 57 0.07 -35.51 -22.32
C ALA A 57 -0.48 -34.63 -23.47
N GLY A 58 -1.80 -34.62 -23.67
CA GLY A 58 -2.44 -33.72 -24.64
C GLY A 58 -2.27 -32.24 -24.35
N GLN A 59 -2.24 -31.86 -23.07
CA GLN A 59 -1.98 -30.47 -22.68
C GLN A 59 -0.49 -30.09 -22.85
N ARG A 60 0.41 -31.02 -22.47
CA ARG A 60 1.85 -30.84 -22.63
C ARG A 60 2.28 -30.60 -24.08
N ALA A 61 1.58 -31.25 -25.04
CA ALA A 61 1.87 -31.12 -26.45
C ALA A 61 1.45 -29.78 -27.09
N LEU A 62 0.64 -28.98 -26.39
CA LEU A 62 0.20 -27.67 -26.90
C LEU A 62 1.40 -26.74 -27.14
N LYS A 63 1.29 -25.99 -28.23
CA LYS A 63 2.21 -24.90 -28.55
C LYS A 63 1.52 -23.56 -28.36
N ASN A 64 2.26 -22.54 -27.93
CA ASN A 64 1.71 -21.21 -27.85
C ASN A 64 1.36 -20.71 -29.27
N PRO A 65 0.09 -20.37 -29.56
CA PRO A 65 -0.31 -19.89 -30.86
C PRO A 65 0.12 -18.43 -31.13
N LEU A 66 0.61 -17.73 -30.09
CA LEU A 66 0.96 -16.32 -30.15
C LEU A 66 2.47 -16.13 -30.33
N SER A 67 2.85 -14.98 -30.85
CA SER A 67 4.26 -14.64 -31.03
C SER A 67 4.95 -14.41 -29.69
N ALA A 68 6.04 -15.10 -29.44
CA ALA A 68 6.92 -14.87 -28.30
C ALA A 68 8.07 -13.89 -28.61
N ALA A 69 8.03 -13.17 -29.72
CA ALA A 69 9.02 -12.11 -30.00
C ALA A 69 8.91 -10.99 -28.96
N ALA A 70 10.03 -10.55 -28.41
CA ALA A 70 10.07 -9.61 -27.27
C ALA A 70 9.28 -8.31 -27.52
N GLU A 71 9.23 -7.85 -28.75
CA GLU A 71 8.56 -6.60 -29.14
C GLU A 71 7.11 -6.83 -29.62
N SER A 72 6.59 -8.06 -29.53
CA SER A 72 5.25 -8.35 -30.00
C SER A 72 4.19 -7.72 -29.07
N PRO A 73 3.04 -7.29 -29.63
CA PRO A 73 1.90 -6.81 -28.83
C PRO A 73 1.43 -7.86 -27.81
N ASP A 74 1.56 -9.16 -28.12
CA ASP A 74 1.16 -10.24 -27.23
C ASP A 74 2.05 -10.35 -26.01
N VAL A 75 3.36 -10.15 -26.15
CA VAL A 75 4.30 -10.10 -25.02
C VAL A 75 4.03 -8.86 -24.16
N ALA A 76 3.75 -7.71 -24.77
CA ALA A 76 3.38 -6.49 -24.03
C ALA A 76 2.06 -6.69 -23.24
N ALA A 77 1.03 -7.27 -23.85
CA ALA A 77 -0.22 -7.60 -23.18
C ALA A 77 -0.03 -8.65 -22.07
N GLY A 78 0.82 -9.66 -22.30
CA GLY A 78 1.20 -10.67 -21.31
C GLY A 78 1.92 -10.06 -20.10
N LYS A 79 2.77 -9.06 -20.33
CA LYS A 79 3.42 -8.29 -19.26
C LYS A 79 2.40 -7.60 -18.35
N GLU A 80 1.37 -7.00 -18.91
CA GLU A 80 0.32 -6.34 -18.10
C GLU A 80 -0.48 -7.34 -17.27
N VAL A 81 -0.80 -8.51 -17.83
CA VAL A 81 -1.43 -9.59 -17.06
C VAL A 81 -0.50 -10.11 -15.97
N TYR A 82 0.78 -10.31 -16.28
CA TYR A 82 1.79 -10.73 -15.30
C TYR A 82 1.89 -9.74 -14.14
N ARG A 83 1.99 -8.44 -14.44
CA ARG A 83 2.06 -7.37 -13.43
C ARG A 83 0.84 -7.34 -12.54
N SER A 84 -0.35 -7.54 -13.10
CA SER A 84 -1.59 -7.47 -12.35
C SER A 84 -1.94 -8.74 -11.55
N LYS A 85 -1.35 -9.91 -11.91
CA LYS A 85 -1.77 -11.20 -11.36
C LYS A 85 -0.65 -12.05 -10.76
N CYS A 86 0.58 -11.94 -11.26
CA CYS A 86 1.63 -12.91 -10.99
C CYS A 86 2.78 -12.33 -10.15
N GLN A 87 3.14 -11.04 -10.37
CA GLN A 87 4.32 -10.42 -9.75
C GLN A 87 4.27 -10.38 -8.22
N LEU A 88 3.09 -10.46 -7.62
CA LEU A 88 2.91 -10.47 -6.17
C LEU A 88 3.70 -11.61 -5.51
N CYS A 89 3.64 -12.80 -6.11
CA CYS A 89 4.35 -13.98 -5.63
C CYS A 89 5.67 -14.22 -6.39
N HIS A 90 5.67 -13.93 -7.70
CA HIS A 90 6.81 -14.24 -8.57
C HIS A 90 7.79 -13.07 -8.73
N ALA A 91 7.61 -11.97 -8.02
CA ALA A 91 8.35 -10.72 -8.15
C ALA A 91 8.21 -10.06 -9.55
N TYR A 92 8.55 -8.78 -9.63
CA TYR A 92 8.53 -8.01 -10.88
C TYR A 92 9.45 -8.62 -11.95
N ASP A 93 10.60 -9.11 -11.54
CA ASP A 93 11.65 -9.66 -12.40
C ASP A 93 11.54 -11.18 -12.61
N GLY A 94 10.54 -11.83 -12.04
CA GLY A 94 10.34 -13.27 -12.11
C GLY A 94 11.16 -14.08 -11.11
N SER A 95 11.91 -13.46 -10.20
CA SER A 95 12.81 -14.12 -9.25
C SER A 95 12.10 -14.95 -8.17
N GLY A 96 10.81 -14.74 -7.94
CA GLY A 96 10.09 -15.33 -6.82
C GLY A 96 10.45 -14.76 -5.44
N LYS A 97 11.28 -13.72 -5.38
CA LYS A 97 11.74 -13.10 -4.13
C LYS A 97 10.80 -11.99 -3.71
N THR A 98 9.71 -12.34 -3.03
CA THR A 98 8.75 -11.39 -2.46
C THR A 98 8.50 -11.73 -0.99
N GLU A 99 7.99 -10.79 -0.23
CA GLU A 99 7.63 -11.01 1.17
C GLU A 99 6.56 -12.12 1.31
N ILE A 100 5.55 -12.12 0.43
CA ILE A 100 4.53 -13.18 0.40
C ILE A 100 5.14 -14.53 0.04
N ALA A 101 6.08 -14.56 -0.91
CA ALA A 101 6.74 -15.79 -1.32
C ALA A 101 7.54 -16.42 -0.18
N SER A 102 8.12 -15.62 0.71
CA SER A 102 8.89 -16.11 1.86
C SER A 102 8.02 -16.84 2.91
N GLY A 103 6.71 -16.58 2.91
CA GLY A 103 5.74 -17.25 3.78
C GLY A 103 4.97 -18.38 3.09
N GLN A 104 5.32 -18.76 1.87
CA GLN A 104 4.66 -19.85 1.12
C GLN A 104 5.57 -21.07 1.02
N TYR A 105 4.98 -22.24 1.17
CA TYR A 105 5.65 -23.49 0.84
C TYR A 105 4.79 -24.32 -0.14
N PRO A 106 5.38 -24.86 -1.22
CA PRO A 106 6.71 -24.54 -1.76
C PRO A 106 6.82 -23.07 -2.18
N HIS A 107 8.02 -22.52 -2.05
CA HIS A 107 8.28 -21.14 -2.49
C HIS A 107 8.02 -20.98 -3.99
N PRO A 108 7.45 -19.84 -4.44
CA PRO A 108 7.35 -19.54 -5.85
C PRO A 108 8.70 -19.66 -6.54
N PRO A 109 8.83 -20.45 -7.62
CA PRO A 109 10.11 -20.65 -8.28
C PRO A 109 10.57 -19.37 -8.99
N ASP A 110 11.89 -19.26 -9.18
CA ASP A 110 12.45 -18.29 -10.13
C ASP A 110 12.00 -18.68 -11.55
N LEU A 111 11.11 -17.89 -12.12
CA LEU A 111 10.54 -18.12 -13.44
C LEU A 111 11.57 -17.99 -14.57
N ARG A 112 12.75 -17.46 -14.30
CA ARG A 112 13.87 -17.34 -15.23
C ARG A 112 14.76 -18.59 -15.22
N SER A 113 14.59 -19.46 -14.23
CA SER A 113 15.42 -20.65 -14.04
C SER A 113 15.30 -21.64 -15.20
N PRO A 114 16.35 -22.41 -15.49
CA PRO A 114 16.28 -23.45 -16.51
C PRO A 114 15.12 -24.45 -16.30
N GLY A 115 14.79 -24.77 -15.03
CA GLY A 115 13.71 -25.68 -14.71
C GLY A 115 12.36 -25.19 -15.26
N VAL A 116 12.04 -23.91 -15.10
CA VAL A 116 10.81 -23.31 -15.62
C VAL A 116 10.90 -23.05 -17.13
N GLN A 117 12.03 -22.56 -17.61
CA GLN A 117 12.21 -22.22 -19.01
C GLN A 117 12.24 -23.43 -19.95
N HIS A 118 12.55 -24.62 -19.46
CA HIS A 118 12.51 -25.88 -20.21
C HIS A 118 11.11 -26.52 -20.24
N MET A 119 10.16 -26.09 -19.42
CA MET A 119 8.78 -26.53 -19.53
C MET A 119 8.24 -26.25 -20.95
N SER A 120 7.42 -27.12 -21.49
CA SER A 120 6.73 -26.86 -22.75
C SER A 120 5.76 -25.68 -22.60
N ASP A 121 5.33 -25.08 -23.71
CA ASP A 121 4.34 -24.01 -23.67
C ASP A 121 3.01 -24.50 -23.07
N GLY A 122 2.64 -25.75 -23.38
CA GLY A 122 1.46 -26.39 -22.83
C GLY A 122 1.55 -26.63 -21.33
N GLU A 123 2.72 -26.95 -20.79
CA GLU A 123 2.94 -27.07 -19.34
C GLU A 123 2.78 -25.73 -18.64
N LEU A 124 3.41 -24.68 -19.15
CA LEU A 124 3.25 -23.32 -18.60
C LEU A 124 1.78 -22.89 -18.64
N PHE A 125 1.12 -23.05 -19.78
CA PHE A 125 -0.29 -22.74 -19.93
C PHE A 125 -1.17 -23.52 -18.95
N TYR A 126 -0.91 -24.84 -18.81
CA TYR A 126 -1.67 -25.70 -17.90
C TYR A 126 -1.53 -25.25 -16.44
N HIS A 127 -0.31 -24.98 -15.99
CA HIS A 127 -0.06 -24.53 -14.62
C HIS A 127 -0.68 -23.16 -14.34
N ILE A 128 -0.61 -22.22 -15.28
CA ILE A 128 -1.24 -20.91 -15.12
C ILE A 128 -2.77 -21.06 -15.06
N LYS A 129 -3.35 -21.85 -15.97
CA LYS A 129 -4.81 -22.02 -16.08
C LYS A 129 -5.40 -22.72 -14.85
N ASN A 130 -4.77 -23.82 -14.43
CA ASN A 130 -5.35 -24.71 -13.43
C ASN A 130 -4.78 -24.52 -12.02
N GLY A 131 -3.72 -23.70 -11.87
CA GLY A 131 -2.96 -23.61 -10.63
C GLY A 131 -2.20 -24.91 -10.32
N ILE A 132 -1.56 -24.94 -9.16
CA ILE A 132 -0.80 -26.10 -8.69
C ILE A 132 -1.36 -26.52 -7.33
N ARG A 133 -1.94 -27.71 -7.26
CA ARG A 133 -2.59 -28.23 -6.04
C ARG A 133 -1.58 -28.32 -4.89
N HIS A 134 -2.03 -28.00 -3.70
CA HIS A 134 -1.22 -27.96 -2.45
C HIS A 134 -0.09 -26.95 -2.47
N THR A 135 -0.20 -25.90 -3.29
CA THR A 135 0.74 -24.77 -3.31
C THR A 135 -0.02 -23.43 -3.24
N GLY A 136 0.71 -22.34 -3.08
CA GLY A 136 0.15 -21.00 -3.17
C GLY A 136 -0.21 -20.54 -4.59
N MET A 137 0.06 -21.33 -5.64
CA MET A 137 -0.24 -20.97 -7.02
C MET A 137 -1.72 -21.22 -7.36
N PRO A 138 -2.56 -20.17 -7.49
CA PRO A 138 -3.98 -20.32 -7.77
C PRO A 138 -4.25 -20.61 -9.24
N ALA A 139 -5.43 -21.17 -9.52
CA ALA A 139 -5.96 -21.27 -10.88
C ALA A 139 -6.44 -19.90 -11.38
N TRP A 140 -6.01 -19.50 -12.57
CA TRP A 140 -6.41 -18.24 -13.18
C TRP A 140 -7.51 -18.44 -14.21
N LYS A 141 -8.74 -18.05 -13.86
CA LYS A 141 -9.91 -18.09 -14.76
C LYS A 141 -9.88 -16.92 -15.75
N LEU A 142 -8.84 -16.85 -16.57
CA LEU A 142 -8.70 -15.86 -17.64
C LEU A 142 -9.04 -16.51 -18.99
N PRO A 143 -9.44 -15.71 -20.00
CA PRO A 143 -9.57 -16.20 -21.37
C PRO A 143 -8.25 -16.82 -21.87
N ASP A 144 -8.32 -17.90 -22.62
CA ASP A 144 -7.15 -18.67 -23.05
C ASP A 144 -6.11 -17.81 -23.79
N HIS A 145 -6.54 -16.85 -24.61
CA HIS A 145 -5.61 -15.93 -25.29
C HIS A 145 -4.76 -15.12 -24.30
N LYS A 146 -5.33 -14.67 -23.16
CA LYS A 146 -4.57 -13.94 -22.12
C LYS A 146 -3.59 -14.86 -21.41
N LEU A 147 -3.94 -16.11 -21.18
CA LEU A 147 -3.04 -17.11 -20.60
C LEU A 147 -1.86 -17.38 -21.54
N TRP A 148 -2.11 -17.46 -22.85
CA TRP A 148 -1.05 -17.59 -23.85
C TRP A 148 -0.17 -16.34 -23.94
N GLN A 149 -0.74 -15.16 -23.81
CA GLN A 149 0.04 -13.90 -23.73
C GLN A 149 0.98 -13.90 -22.53
N VAL A 150 0.51 -14.32 -21.34
CA VAL A 150 1.38 -14.47 -20.16
C VAL A 150 2.50 -15.49 -20.44
N SER A 151 2.17 -16.65 -21.01
CA SER A 151 3.16 -17.66 -21.36
C SER A 151 4.23 -17.12 -22.32
N ALA A 152 3.83 -16.32 -23.33
CA ALA A 152 4.76 -15.63 -24.22
C ALA A 152 5.67 -14.64 -23.48
N TYR A 153 5.12 -13.89 -22.53
CA TYR A 153 5.91 -12.97 -21.69
C TYR A 153 6.91 -13.72 -20.80
N LEU A 154 6.50 -14.85 -20.17
CA LEU A 154 7.38 -15.65 -19.33
C LEU A 154 8.61 -16.16 -20.09
N ARG A 155 8.48 -16.47 -21.38
CA ARG A 155 9.62 -16.85 -22.25
C ARG A 155 10.64 -15.72 -22.44
N ASN A 156 10.22 -14.48 -22.25
CA ASN A 156 11.07 -13.31 -22.38
C ASN A 156 11.67 -12.83 -21.06
N LEU A 157 11.21 -13.34 -19.91
CA LEU A 157 11.75 -12.94 -18.60
C LEU A 157 13.27 -13.06 -18.48
N PRO A 158 13.93 -14.15 -18.92
CA PRO A 158 15.39 -14.23 -18.85
C PRO A 158 16.11 -13.16 -19.67
N LYS A 159 15.55 -12.79 -20.83
CA LYS A 159 16.09 -11.73 -21.70
C LYS A 159 15.88 -10.35 -21.08
N VAL A 160 14.69 -10.10 -20.55
CA VAL A 160 14.36 -8.85 -19.84
C VAL A 160 15.25 -8.69 -18.60
N ALA A 161 15.47 -9.77 -17.85
CA ALA A 161 16.35 -9.75 -16.69
C ALA A 161 17.82 -9.56 -17.09
N ALA A 162 18.27 -10.19 -18.18
CA ALA A 162 19.61 -10.00 -18.71
C ALA A 162 19.83 -8.58 -19.24
N LEU A 163 18.83 -8.01 -19.96
CA LEU A 163 18.87 -6.62 -20.41
C LEU A 163 18.82 -5.63 -19.25
N SER A 164 18.04 -5.90 -18.20
CA SER A 164 18.03 -5.08 -16.99
C SER A 164 19.29 -5.26 -16.16
N ALA A 165 19.88 -6.46 -16.10
CA ALA A 165 21.17 -6.70 -15.47
C ALA A 165 22.33 -6.10 -16.29
N GLN A 166 22.23 -6.13 -17.62
CA GLN A 166 23.20 -5.51 -18.52
C GLN A 166 23.03 -3.98 -18.56
N ALA A 167 21.80 -3.48 -18.50
CA ALA A 167 21.51 -2.06 -18.28
C ALA A 167 21.91 -1.62 -16.85
N ALA A 168 21.81 -2.47 -15.85
CA ALA A 168 22.34 -2.21 -14.51
C ALA A 168 23.88 -2.40 -14.43
N ALA A 169 24.49 -3.21 -15.30
CA ALA A 169 25.94 -3.41 -15.39
C ALA A 169 26.61 -2.43 -16.37
N THR A 170 25.86 -1.88 -17.33
CA THR A 170 26.26 -0.80 -18.24
C THR A 170 25.66 0.56 -17.86
N ALA A 171 24.63 0.58 -17.00
CA ALA A 171 24.45 1.72 -16.15
C ALA A 171 25.74 1.75 -15.32
N GLU A 172 26.61 2.69 -15.60
CA GLU A 172 27.49 3.22 -14.57
C GLU A 172 26.68 3.19 -13.27
N PRO A 173 27.24 2.67 -12.16
CA PRO A 173 26.51 2.67 -10.89
C PRO A 173 25.88 4.06 -10.80
N VAL A 174 24.63 4.19 -10.30
CA VAL A 174 23.91 5.45 -10.17
C VAL A 174 24.72 6.49 -9.36
N SER A 175 26.00 6.47 -9.53
CA SER A 175 27.08 7.40 -9.22
C SER A 175 26.94 8.72 -9.97
N SER A 176 26.16 8.78 -11.07
CA SER A 176 25.78 10.05 -11.70
C SER A 176 24.61 10.72 -10.92
N VAL A 177 23.88 10.00 -10.10
CA VAL A 177 22.95 10.58 -9.11
C VAL A 177 23.71 11.16 -7.91
N ALA A 178 24.97 10.75 -7.69
CA ALA A 178 25.82 11.35 -6.66
C ALA A 178 26.18 12.82 -6.93
N SER A 179 25.95 13.34 -8.16
CA SER A 179 26.10 14.75 -8.51
C SER A 179 24.77 15.48 -8.65
N ALA A 180 23.63 14.76 -8.75
CA ALA A 180 22.32 15.38 -8.87
C ALA A 180 21.92 16.05 -7.55
N HIS A 181 21.47 17.29 -7.64
CA HIS A 181 20.99 18.04 -6.50
C HIS A 181 19.57 18.56 -6.76
N TYR A 182 18.90 18.93 -5.68
CA TYR A 182 17.55 19.47 -5.72
C TYR A 182 17.59 20.93 -6.18
N VAL A 183 16.69 21.29 -7.09
CA VAL A 183 16.65 22.63 -7.74
C VAL A 183 15.39 23.42 -7.39
N GLY A 184 14.40 22.78 -6.75
CA GLY A 184 13.10 23.36 -6.44
C GLY A 184 12.11 23.34 -7.59
N SER A 185 10.83 23.29 -7.27
CA SER A 185 9.73 23.15 -8.23
C SER A 185 9.67 24.29 -9.26
N ALA A 186 10.18 25.48 -8.94
CA ALA A 186 10.19 26.61 -9.86
C ALA A 186 11.01 26.31 -11.14
N ALA A 187 12.05 25.49 -11.04
CA ALA A 187 12.88 25.08 -12.18
C ALA A 187 12.12 24.18 -13.19
N CYS A 188 11.03 23.55 -12.77
CA CYS A 188 10.23 22.65 -13.62
C CYS A 188 9.19 23.42 -14.46
N ARG A 189 8.83 24.64 -14.05
CA ARG A 189 7.69 25.40 -14.55
C ARG A 189 7.72 25.64 -16.05
N ASP A 190 8.85 26.04 -16.57
CA ASP A 190 8.91 26.54 -17.96
C ASP A 190 8.70 25.43 -19.00
N CYS A 191 9.06 24.17 -18.67
CA CYS A 191 8.82 23.00 -19.52
C CYS A 191 7.52 22.27 -19.16
N HIS A 192 7.10 22.29 -17.89
CA HIS A 192 5.92 21.58 -17.37
C HIS A 192 4.82 22.55 -16.90
N THR A 193 4.60 23.66 -17.63
CA THR A 193 3.73 24.78 -17.25
C THR A 193 2.33 24.33 -16.81
N GLU A 194 1.65 23.48 -17.58
CA GLU A 194 0.29 23.04 -17.27
C GLU A 194 0.23 22.24 -15.96
N ILE A 195 1.17 21.32 -15.79
CA ILE A 195 1.28 20.49 -14.56
C ILE A 195 1.61 21.37 -13.37
N TYR A 196 2.57 22.29 -13.53
CA TYR A 196 2.99 23.21 -12.48
C TYR A 196 1.83 24.10 -11.99
N GLU A 197 1.05 24.69 -12.92
CA GLU A 197 -0.07 25.57 -12.57
C GLU A 197 -1.25 24.81 -11.93
N ARG A 198 -1.41 23.52 -12.20
CA ARG A 198 -2.37 22.66 -11.50
C ARG A 198 -1.87 22.30 -10.11
N TRP A 199 -0.63 21.79 -10.00
CA TRP A 199 0.00 21.41 -8.74
C TRP A 199 0.05 22.56 -7.76
N LYS A 200 0.44 23.75 -8.19
CA LYS A 200 0.54 24.96 -7.37
C LYS A 200 -0.74 25.30 -6.60
N LYS A 201 -1.90 24.86 -7.10
CA LYS A 201 -3.21 25.07 -6.46
C LYS A 201 -3.56 23.97 -5.45
N THR A 202 -2.78 22.91 -5.36
CA THR A 202 -3.04 21.79 -4.45
C THR A 202 -2.69 22.16 -3.01
N ARG A 203 -3.28 21.43 -2.06
CA ARG A 203 -2.90 21.57 -0.65
C ARG A 203 -1.48 21.09 -0.37
N MET A 204 -0.95 20.16 -1.16
CA MET A 204 0.42 19.69 -1.05
C MET A 204 1.42 20.80 -1.33
N ALA A 205 1.14 21.64 -2.33
CA ALA A 205 1.95 22.81 -2.66
C ALA A 205 1.76 23.99 -1.69
N ASN A 206 0.78 23.91 -0.76
CA ASN A 206 0.38 25.01 0.10
C ASN A 206 0.20 24.58 1.57
N VAL A 207 0.81 23.47 1.99
CA VAL A 207 0.64 22.95 3.34
C VAL A 207 1.43 23.74 4.37
N VAL A 208 2.58 24.32 3.96
CA VAL A 208 3.43 25.21 4.77
C VAL A 208 3.42 26.59 4.13
N GLN A 209 3.13 27.62 4.91
CA GLN A 209 3.11 29.00 4.44
C GLN A 209 3.84 29.92 5.41
N ASP A 210 4.58 30.87 4.87
CA ASP A 210 5.12 32.02 5.61
C ASP A 210 4.10 33.16 5.58
N PRO A 211 3.46 33.52 6.70
CA PRO A 211 2.43 34.56 6.72
C PRO A 211 2.97 35.97 6.42
N ARG A 212 4.28 36.18 6.46
CA ARG A 212 4.90 37.46 6.08
C ARG A 212 4.85 37.67 4.56
N LEU A 213 4.88 36.56 3.81
CA LEU A 213 4.74 36.54 2.36
C LEU A 213 3.28 36.29 1.92
N HIS A 214 2.53 35.57 2.76
CA HIS A 214 1.16 35.11 2.51
C HIS A 214 0.28 35.42 3.73
N PRO A 215 -0.08 36.69 3.99
CA PRO A 215 -0.90 37.06 5.16
C PRO A 215 -2.27 36.36 5.21
N GLU A 216 -2.81 35.99 4.05
CA GLU A 216 -4.05 35.24 3.88
C GLU A 216 -3.94 33.78 4.36
N ALA A 217 -2.75 33.29 4.59
CA ALA A 217 -2.54 31.93 5.06
C ALA A 217 -3.00 31.71 6.52
N ILE A 218 -3.13 32.76 7.31
CA ILE A 218 -3.67 32.67 8.67
C ILE A 218 -5.19 32.61 8.58
N LEU A 219 -5.77 31.46 8.89
CA LEU A 219 -7.21 31.21 8.72
C LEU A 219 -8.11 31.89 9.77
N PRO A 220 -7.76 31.89 11.10
CA PRO A 220 -8.57 32.55 12.11
C PRO A 220 -8.34 34.06 12.14
N ASP A 221 -9.32 34.75 12.64
CA ASP A 221 -9.24 36.18 12.97
C ASP A 221 -8.54 36.36 14.34
N LEU A 222 -7.24 36.66 14.30
CA LEU A 222 -6.42 36.85 15.50
C LEU A 222 -6.74 38.14 16.26
N SER A 223 -7.60 39.03 15.72
CA SER A 223 -8.06 40.20 16.46
C SER A 223 -9.07 39.87 17.57
N LYS A 224 -9.70 38.69 17.46
CA LYS A 224 -10.63 38.18 18.45
C LYS A 224 -9.88 37.49 19.58
N PRO A 225 -10.03 37.96 20.83
CA PRO A 225 -9.36 37.36 21.96
C PRO A 225 -9.86 35.93 22.21
N ASP A 226 -8.94 35.01 22.45
CA ASP A 226 -9.22 33.64 22.87
C ASP A 226 -8.21 33.25 23.97
N PRO A 227 -8.65 32.62 25.07
CA PRO A 227 -7.77 32.31 26.21
C PRO A 227 -6.66 31.29 25.86
N LEU A 228 -6.79 30.55 24.76
CA LEU A 228 -5.76 29.62 24.29
C LEU A 228 -4.67 30.32 23.48
N VAL A 229 -4.93 31.53 22.96
CA VAL A 229 -4.01 32.24 22.06
C VAL A 229 -3.21 33.30 22.84
N ASN A 230 -1.94 33.01 23.00
CA ASN A 230 -0.98 33.90 23.69
C ASN A 230 0.10 34.45 22.72
N PHE A 231 -0.22 34.54 21.44
CA PHE A 231 0.65 35.00 20.38
C PHE A 231 -0.13 35.90 19.41
N THR A 232 0.60 36.70 18.66
CA THR A 232 0.07 37.58 17.61
C THR A 232 0.46 37.07 16.23
N LYS A 233 -0.07 37.68 15.16
CA LYS A 233 0.33 37.37 13.80
C LYS A 233 1.83 37.54 13.53
N ASP A 234 2.46 38.52 14.21
CA ASP A 234 3.86 38.87 14.01
C ASP A 234 4.82 37.84 14.68
N ASP A 235 4.30 37.04 15.61
CA ASP A 235 5.04 35.95 16.25
C ASP A 235 5.07 34.69 15.36
N ILE A 236 4.20 34.61 14.35
CA ILE A 236 4.03 33.41 13.49
C ILE A 236 5.06 33.45 12.36
N ALA A 237 6.01 32.54 12.40
CA ALA A 237 6.98 32.36 11.33
C ALA A 237 6.45 31.46 10.21
N LEU A 238 5.72 30.38 10.54
CA LEU A 238 5.13 29.45 9.60
C LEU A 238 3.75 29.00 10.07
N THR A 239 2.87 28.67 9.10
CA THR A 239 1.62 27.95 9.33
C THR A 239 1.66 26.60 8.64
N TYR A 240 1.12 25.54 9.27
CA TYR A 240 1.01 24.21 8.70
C TYR A 240 -0.43 23.75 8.66
N GLY A 241 -0.89 23.40 7.46
CA GLY A 241 -2.23 22.88 7.21
C GLY A 241 -3.28 23.94 6.97
N SER A 242 -4.36 23.54 6.26
CA SER A 242 -5.45 24.46 5.88
C SER A 242 -6.80 23.76 5.72
N LYS A 243 -6.90 22.43 5.96
CA LYS A 243 -8.15 21.68 5.69
C LYS A 243 -8.93 21.35 6.93
N TRP A 244 -8.35 20.63 7.87
CA TRP A 244 -9.03 20.20 9.10
C TRP A 244 -8.52 20.96 10.31
N LYS A 245 -7.22 21.23 10.33
CA LYS A 245 -6.54 21.98 11.36
C LYS A 245 -5.44 22.83 10.77
N GLN A 246 -5.14 23.93 11.43
CA GLN A 246 -3.98 24.76 11.15
C GLN A 246 -3.16 24.94 12.42
N ARG A 247 -1.86 24.76 12.30
CA ARG A 247 -0.87 24.93 13.37
C ARG A 247 0.02 26.13 13.07
N TYR A 248 0.49 26.76 14.10
CA TYR A 248 1.29 27.98 14.05
C TYR A 248 2.62 27.74 14.71
N PHE A 249 3.68 28.29 14.13
CA PHE A 249 5.04 28.02 14.56
C PHE A 249 5.82 29.32 14.70
N LYS A 250 6.55 29.44 15.81
CA LYS A 250 7.55 30.50 16.02
C LYS A 250 8.93 30.00 15.61
N ARG A 251 9.79 30.92 15.16
CA ARG A 251 11.20 30.62 14.92
C ARG A 251 12.03 30.90 16.18
N VAL A 252 12.90 29.96 16.55
CA VAL A 252 13.88 30.13 17.66
C VAL A 252 15.22 29.62 17.16
N GLY A 253 16.13 30.51 16.85
CA GLY A 253 17.38 30.20 16.17
C GLY A 253 17.08 29.63 14.76
N ASP A 254 17.59 28.44 14.47
CA ASP A 254 17.38 27.75 13.18
C ASP A 254 16.21 26.75 13.20
N ASP A 255 15.51 26.68 14.33
CA ASP A 255 14.40 25.75 14.52
C ASP A 255 13.05 26.47 14.55
N TYR A 256 12.01 25.71 14.22
CA TYR A 256 10.61 26.15 14.37
C TYR A 256 9.93 25.34 15.47
N PHE A 257 9.15 26.01 16.31
CA PHE A 257 8.44 25.39 17.44
C PHE A 257 6.96 25.73 17.37
N VAL A 258 6.12 24.72 17.60
CA VAL A 258 4.67 24.87 17.57
C VAL A 258 4.18 25.75 18.74
N PHE A 259 3.19 26.59 18.48
CA PHE A 259 2.43 27.28 19.53
C PHE A 259 1.45 26.31 20.21
N PRO A 260 1.08 26.55 21.47
CA PRO A 260 0.22 25.64 22.24
C PRO A 260 -1.25 25.61 21.78
N ALA A 261 -1.65 26.47 20.85
CA ALA A 261 -2.99 26.50 20.26
C ALA A 261 -2.95 26.14 18.77
N GLN A 262 -3.97 25.42 18.32
CA GLN A 262 -4.21 25.10 16.92
C GLN A 262 -5.63 25.48 16.54
N TRP A 263 -5.85 25.81 15.26
CA TRP A 263 -7.15 26.17 14.73
C TRP A 263 -7.86 24.94 14.17
N ASP A 264 -9.05 24.64 14.68
CA ASP A 264 -9.97 23.68 14.11
C ASP A 264 -10.75 24.35 12.96
N VAL A 265 -10.39 23.98 11.73
CA VAL A 265 -10.94 24.61 10.54
C VAL A 265 -12.41 24.23 10.32
N THR A 266 -12.80 23.02 10.74
CA THR A 266 -14.17 22.53 10.60
C THR A 266 -15.13 23.28 11.51
N HIS A 267 -14.78 23.40 12.79
CA HIS A 267 -15.63 24.04 13.80
C HIS A 267 -15.36 25.53 13.98
N LYS A 268 -14.34 26.08 13.28
CA LYS A 268 -13.94 27.48 13.35
C LYS A 268 -13.69 27.95 14.78
N MET A 269 -12.91 27.16 15.52
CA MET A 269 -12.57 27.43 16.91
C MET A 269 -11.12 27.06 17.23
N TRP A 270 -10.58 27.68 18.27
CA TRP A 270 -9.29 27.32 18.80
C TRP A 270 -9.38 26.05 19.64
N ARG A 271 -8.35 25.20 19.54
CA ARG A 271 -8.17 24.03 20.39
C ARG A 271 -6.74 24.00 20.90
N PRO A 272 -6.51 23.47 22.11
CA PRO A 272 -5.14 23.29 22.59
C PRO A 272 -4.42 22.28 21.70
N TYR A 273 -3.17 22.55 21.37
CA TYR A 273 -2.29 21.58 20.71
C TYR A 273 -1.85 20.49 21.69
N PHE A 274 -1.54 20.88 22.92
CA PHE A 274 -1.19 19.99 24.01
C PHE A 274 -2.32 19.96 25.04
N VAL A 275 -2.85 18.78 25.31
CA VAL A 275 -3.87 18.55 26.35
C VAL A 275 -3.34 17.56 27.36
N LYS A 276 -3.19 18.02 28.59
CA LYS A 276 -2.89 17.14 29.73
C LYS A 276 -4.11 16.26 29.94
N ASN A 277 -4.01 14.96 29.71
CA ASN A 277 -5.07 13.95 29.83
C ASN A 277 -5.85 13.58 28.54
N GLY A 278 -5.28 13.81 27.34
CA GLY A 278 -5.54 12.87 26.29
C GLY A 278 -6.77 13.04 25.42
N THR A 279 -7.20 14.27 25.09
CA THR A 279 -8.18 14.45 24.01
C THR A 279 -7.52 14.74 22.65
N ASP A 280 -6.30 15.28 22.64
CA ASP A 280 -5.52 15.31 21.40
C ASP A 280 -4.51 14.14 21.42
N TRP A 281 -4.56 13.27 20.42
CA TRP A 281 -3.75 12.07 20.34
C TRP A 281 -2.23 12.34 20.36
N TRP A 282 -1.78 13.53 19.93
CA TRP A 282 -0.38 13.94 20.03
C TRP A 282 0.11 13.96 21.48
N ALA A 283 -0.72 14.43 22.39
CA ALA A 283 -0.38 14.48 23.80
C ALA A 283 -0.26 13.10 24.47
N THR A 284 -0.85 12.09 23.88
CA THR A 284 -0.84 10.71 24.41
C THR A 284 0.38 9.92 23.94
N LEU A 285 0.82 10.15 22.70
CA LEU A 285 1.92 9.41 22.07
C LEU A 285 3.29 9.93 22.45
N TYR A 286 3.37 11.23 22.72
CA TYR A 286 4.65 11.89 22.93
C TYR A 286 4.82 12.32 24.39
N PRO A 287 6.06 12.40 24.87
CA PRO A 287 6.32 12.94 26.21
C PRO A 287 5.67 14.32 26.41
N PRO A 288 5.40 14.74 27.66
CA PRO A 288 4.75 16.01 27.96
C PRO A 288 5.48 17.26 27.40
N ASP A 289 6.74 17.12 27.02
CA ASP A 289 7.55 18.16 26.39
C ASP A 289 7.59 18.09 24.87
N ASN A 290 6.78 17.24 24.24
CA ASN A 290 6.80 17.04 22.78
C ASN A 290 6.50 18.30 22.00
N PHE A 291 5.63 19.18 22.51
CA PHE A 291 5.33 20.48 21.88
C PHE A 291 6.54 21.41 21.84
N GLN A 292 7.57 21.13 22.61
CA GLN A 292 8.85 21.86 22.62
C GLN A 292 9.86 21.30 21.62
N ARG A 293 9.55 20.16 20.95
CA ARG A 293 10.42 19.63 19.91
C ARG A 293 10.30 20.48 18.64
N PRO A 294 11.42 20.76 17.96
CA PRO A 294 11.38 21.49 16.68
C PRO A 294 10.70 20.69 15.58
N THR A 295 10.27 21.40 14.53
CA THR A 295 9.55 20.80 13.38
C THR A 295 10.40 19.81 12.59
N GLY A 296 11.72 19.99 12.53
CA GLY A 296 12.63 19.11 11.78
C GLY A 296 12.40 17.62 12.08
N PRO A 297 12.51 17.18 13.35
CA PRO A 297 12.20 15.80 13.72
C PRO A 297 10.75 15.38 13.49
N LEU A 298 9.78 16.30 13.58
CA LEU A 298 8.36 15.99 13.59
C LEU A 298 7.66 16.11 12.23
N CYS A 299 8.06 17.10 11.41
CA CYS A 299 7.23 17.58 10.32
C CYS A 299 7.99 17.71 8.99
N ASP A 300 9.21 18.29 9.05
CA ASP A 300 9.82 18.91 7.88
C ASP A 300 10.24 17.89 6.81
N GLY A 301 10.58 16.66 7.21
CA GLY A 301 10.86 15.59 6.26
C GLY A 301 9.70 15.22 5.34
N CYS A 302 8.44 15.48 5.77
CA CYS A 302 7.25 15.27 4.94
C CYS A 302 6.72 16.57 4.32
N HIS A 303 6.97 17.72 4.96
CA HIS A 303 6.40 19.02 4.59
C HIS A 303 7.39 19.91 3.84
N SER A 304 8.48 19.35 3.34
CA SER A 304 9.48 20.04 2.52
C SER A 304 10.09 19.10 1.48
N VAL A 305 10.85 19.68 0.57
CA VAL A 305 11.77 18.97 -0.32
C VAL A 305 13.16 19.05 0.29
N ASN A 306 13.81 17.89 0.46
CA ASN A 306 15.19 17.76 0.90
C ASN A 306 15.49 18.51 2.21
N TYR A 307 14.80 18.13 3.30
CA TYR A 307 15.19 18.64 4.61
C TYR A 307 16.55 18.05 5.02
N ASP A 308 17.54 18.91 5.11
CA ASP A 308 18.88 18.56 5.60
C ASP A 308 18.92 18.67 7.13
N ILE A 309 19.21 17.54 7.78
CA ILE A 309 19.19 17.41 9.24
C ILE A 309 20.30 18.24 9.91
N ALA A 310 21.47 18.34 9.26
CA ALA A 310 22.63 19.00 9.84
C ALA A 310 22.52 20.53 9.78
N SER A 311 22.14 21.06 8.62
CA SER A 311 21.97 22.50 8.40
C SER A 311 20.58 23.01 8.74
N LYS A 312 19.59 22.10 8.97
CA LYS A 312 18.17 22.41 9.21
C LYS A 312 17.54 23.24 8.08
N SER A 313 18.06 23.07 6.88
CA SER A 313 17.60 23.78 5.69
C SER A 313 16.74 22.88 4.79
N VAL A 314 15.95 23.50 3.93
CA VAL A 314 15.13 22.85 2.93
C VAL A 314 15.44 23.45 1.56
N THR A 315 15.32 22.65 0.51
CA THR A 315 15.36 23.19 -0.85
C THR A 315 14.12 24.06 -1.12
N GLU A 316 12.96 23.55 -0.73
CA GLU A 316 11.70 24.32 -0.70
C GLU A 316 10.76 23.77 0.37
N TRP A 317 9.93 24.65 0.91
CA TRP A 317 8.80 24.24 1.75
C TRP A 317 7.69 23.61 0.89
N ASN A 318 6.86 22.82 1.50
CA ASN A 318 5.77 22.08 0.85
C ASN A 318 6.22 20.79 0.16
N VAL A 319 5.25 20.06 -0.40
CA VAL A 319 5.50 18.86 -1.18
C VAL A 319 5.71 19.27 -2.64
N GLY A 320 6.95 19.61 -2.97
CA GLY A 320 7.37 20.02 -4.31
C GLY A 320 7.51 18.85 -5.28
N CYS A 321 7.76 19.18 -6.54
CA CYS A 321 7.92 18.21 -7.63
C CYS A 321 8.95 17.12 -7.29
N GLU A 322 10.08 17.53 -6.78
CA GLU A 322 11.21 16.65 -6.50
C GLU A 322 10.97 15.74 -5.27
N ARG A 323 9.93 16.00 -4.46
CA ARG A 323 9.57 15.09 -3.37
C ARG A 323 9.02 13.74 -3.89
N CYS A 324 8.51 13.75 -5.12
CA CYS A 324 7.98 12.57 -5.81
C CYS A 324 8.85 12.13 -6.99
N HIS A 325 9.64 13.03 -7.54
CA HIS A 325 10.43 12.80 -8.76
C HIS A 325 11.94 12.68 -8.50
N GLY A 326 12.41 12.95 -7.28
CA GLY A 326 13.84 12.98 -6.94
C GLY A 326 14.56 14.24 -7.49
N PRO A 327 15.88 14.36 -7.23
CA PRO A 327 16.64 15.55 -7.59
C PRO A 327 16.66 15.82 -9.09
N GLY A 328 16.33 17.06 -9.50
CA GLY A 328 16.05 17.44 -10.86
C GLY A 328 17.20 18.07 -11.64
N SER A 329 18.34 18.39 -11.02
CA SER A 329 19.40 19.17 -11.67
C SER A 329 19.89 18.58 -13.01
N GLU A 330 20.09 17.26 -13.06
CA GLU A 330 20.54 16.57 -14.28
C GLU A 330 19.47 16.60 -15.38
N HIS A 331 18.20 16.45 -14.99
CA HIS A 331 17.09 16.53 -15.95
C HIS A 331 16.90 17.94 -16.52
N VAL A 332 17.02 18.95 -15.68
CA VAL A 332 16.92 20.37 -16.13
C VAL A 332 18.06 20.72 -17.10
N THR A 333 19.26 20.20 -16.82
CA THR A 333 20.43 20.44 -17.67
C THR A 333 20.41 19.61 -18.97
N HIS A 334 19.88 18.38 -18.89
CA HIS A 334 19.82 17.42 -20.00
C HIS A 334 18.43 16.80 -20.11
N PRO A 335 17.41 17.54 -20.62
CA PRO A 335 16.01 17.09 -20.66
C PRO A 335 15.75 15.82 -21.49
N ASP A 336 16.63 15.52 -22.42
CA ASP A 336 16.61 14.34 -23.29
C ASP A 336 17.02 13.04 -22.58
N ARG A 337 17.65 13.14 -21.40
CA ARG A 337 18.10 11.99 -20.63
C ARG A 337 17.05 11.57 -19.58
N PRO A 338 16.88 10.26 -19.33
CA PRO A 338 15.98 9.76 -18.29
C PRO A 338 16.59 9.94 -16.87
N ALA A 339 17.00 11.17 -16.54
CA ALA A 339 17.70 11.52 -15.30
C ALA A 339 16.78 11.92 -14.15
N ILE A 340 15.46 11.67 -14.30
CA ILE A 340 14.46 11.95 -13.27
C ILE A 340 13.51 10.76 -13.13
N ILE A 341 13.04 10.49 -11.91
CA ILE A 341 12.15 9.37 -11.64
C ILE A 341 10.72 9.73 -12.03
N ASN A 342 10.07 8.84 -12.77
CA ASN A 342 8.64 8.87 -12.96
C ASN A 342 7.99 7.76 -12.13
N PRO A 343 7.26 8.09 -11.05
CA PRO A 343 6.63 7.10 -10.17
C PRO A 343 5.75 6.08 -10.91
N ALA A 344 5.10 6.46 -12.01
CA ALA A 344 4.29 5.55 -12.82
C ALA A 344 5.11 4.46 -13.54
N LYS A 345 6.42 4.61 -13.64
CA LYS A 345 7.34 3.61 -14.23
C LYS A 345 7.96 2.68 -13.19
N LEU A 346 7.80 2.98 -11.90
CA LEU A 346 8.27 2.13 -10.81
C LEU A 346 7.38 0.88 -10.68
N ASN A 347 7.87 -0.16 -10.00
CA ASN A 347 6.99 -1.24 -9.58
C ASN A 347 5.95 -0.70 -8.59
N TYR A 348 4.83 -1.42 -8.41
CA TYR A 348 3.72 -0.91 -7.62
C TYR A 348 4.06 -0.64 -6.14
N VAL A 349 5.02 -1.37 -5.56
CA VAL A 349 5.47 -1.15 -4.18
C VAL A 349 6.19 0.19 -4.09
N GLN A 350 7.26 0.38 -4.87
CA GLN A 350 8.01 1.65 -4.89
C GLN A 350 7.13 2.83 -5.35
N ALA A 351 6.19 2.60 -6.26
CA ALA A 351 5.23 3.60 -6.69
C ALA A 351 4.32 4.07 -5.55
N ASN A 352 3.86 3.16 -4.70
CA ASN A 352 3.10 3.47 -3.50
C ASN A 352 3.98 4.09 -2.40
N ASP A 353 5.23 3.64 -2.27
CA ASP A 353 6.19 4.13 -1.29
C ASP A 353 6.39 5.66 -1.41
N VAL A 354 6.29 6.21 -2.63
CA VAL A 354 6.31 7.67 -2.88
C VAL A 354 5.24 8.41 -2.07
N CYS A 355 4.08 7.80 -1.86
CA CYS A 355 3.00 8.40 -1.09
C CYS A 355 3.08 8.00 0.39
N ILE A 356 3.37 6.71 0.64
CA ILE A 356 3.36 6.11 1.97
C ILE A 356 4.43 6.75 2.88
N GLN A 357 5.56 7.21 2.34
CA GLN A 357 6.58 7.92 3.11
C GLN A 357 6.04 9.08 3.96
N CYS A 358 4.94 9.71 3.52
CA CYS A 358 4.28 10.83 4.23
C CYS A 358 2.89 10.45 4.75
N HIS A 359 2.18 9.57 4.04
CA HIS A 359 0.82 9.13 4.38
C HIS A 359 0.80 7.83 5.20
N SER A 360 1.74 7.70 6.13
CA SER A 360 1.79 6.57 7.09
C SER A 360 2.27 7.02 8.46
N GLN A 361 2.00 6.19 9.46
CA GLN A 361 2.61 6.22 10.78
C GLN A 361 3.57 5.05 10.90
N GLY A 362 4.67 5.25 11.61
CA GLY A 362 5.70 4.25 11.78
C GLY A 362 6.91 4.78 12.53
N GLN A 363 8.02 4.09 12.37
CA GLN A 363 9.29 4.44 13.01
C GLN A 363 10.44 4.35 12.00
N PRO A 364 11.36 5.32 11.96
CA PRO A 364 12.55 5.24 11.14
C PRO A 364 13.46 4.11 11.64
N LEU A 365 14.06 3.37 10.72
CA LEU A 365 15.02 2.30 11.05
C LEU A 365 16.37 2.86 11.47
N THR A 366 16.71 4.06 11.02
CA THR A 366 17.89 4.79 11.43
C THR A 366 17.49 6.03 12.21
N ASN A 367 18.14 6.25 13.32
CA ASN A 367 17.95 7.46 14.10
C ASN A 367 19.24 8.31 14.03
N PRO A 368 19.29 9.37 13.19
CA PRO A 368 20.50 10.14 12.95
C PRO A 368 20.90 11.04 14.11
N ILE A 369 20.02 11.27 15.11
CA ILE A 369 20.29 12.19 16.24
C ILE A 369 20.09 11.50 17.59
N GLN A 370 21.17 11.04 18.20
CA GLN A 370 21.34 10.75 19.64
C GLN A 370 20.12 10.14 20.34
N GLY A 371 19.49 9.10 19.79
CA GLY A 371 18.38 8.41 20.41
C GLY A 371 17.03 9.12 20.31
N LYS A 372 16.89 10.22 19.56
CA LYS A 372 15.62 10.89 19.29
C LYS A 372 15.05 10.44 17.96
N TYR A 373 13.83 9.93 17.98
CA TYR A 373 13.14 9.47 16.78
C TYR A 373 12.65 10.64 15.93
N TYR A 374 12.75 10.44 14.61
CA TYR A 374 12.08 11.27 13.62
C TYR A 374 10.74 10.63 13.27
N ASP A 375 9.73 11.45 12.98
CA ASP A 375 8.40 11.00 12.60
C ASP A 375 8.24 10.87 11.07
N TRP A 376 9.34 10.62 10.39
CA TRP A 376 9.40 10.43 8.94
C TRP A 376 10.61 9.55 8.56
N PRO A 377 10.59 8.93 7.35
CA PRO A 377 11.63 7.97 6.93
C PRO A 377 12.93 8.67 6.54
N VAL A 378 13.81 8.85 7.50
CA VAL A 378 15.12 9.49 7.29
C VAL A 378 15.96 8.67 6.32
N GLY A 379 16.56 9.37 5.33
CA GLY A 379 17.42 8.76 4.32
C GLY A 379 16.68 8.08 3.16
N PHE A 380 15.35 8.07 3.17
CA PHE A 380 14.58 7.54 2.06
C PHE A 380 14.52 8.57 0.91
N ASP A 381 14.87 8.10 -0.27
CA ASP A 381 14.69 8.81 -1.53
C ASP A 381 13.79 8.02 -2.49
N VAL A 382 13.11 8.74 -3.39
CA VAL A 382 12.23 8.14 -4.38
C VAL A 382 12.97 7.14 -5.25
N GLY A 383 12.35 5.98 -5.47
CA GLY A 383 12.96 4.87 -6.21
C GLY A 383 13.65 3.84 -5.33
N LEU A 384 13.93 4.17 -4.06
CA LEU A 384 14.36 3.20 -3.06
C LEU A 384 13.16 2.41 -2.52
N LYS A 385 13.40 1.39 -1.72
CA LYS A 385 12.37 0.62 -1.03
C LYS A 385 12.15 1.25 0.35
N LEU A 386 10.96 1.75 0.62
CA LEU A 386 10.64 2.45 1.87
C LEU A 386 10.87 1.56 3.11
N ALA A 387 10.58 0.28 3.01
CA ALA A 387 10.76 -0.68 4.10
C ALA A 387 12.22 -0.82 4.59
N ASP A 388 13.21 -0.35 3.83
CA ASP A 388 14.61 -0.31 4.24
C ASP A 388 14.93 0.91 5.15
N PHE A 389 14.00 1.86 5.27
CA PHE A 389 14.16 3.11 6.03
C PHE A 389 13.08 3.32 7.09
N TRP A 390 11.89 2.72 6.89
CA TRP A 390 10.69 2.99 7.66
C TRP A 390 9.93 1.71 7.99
N LYS A 391 9.71 1.47 9.26
CA LYS A 391 8.84 0.40 9.75
C LYS A 391 7.46 0.98 10.01
N LEU A 392 6.47 0.56 9.24
CA LEU A 392 5.08 0.94 9.48
C LEU A 392 4.63 0.53 10.88
N GLU A 393 3.77 1.35 11.49
CA GLU A 393 3.17 1.04 12.77
C GLU A 393 2.44 -0.29 12.72
N ALA A 394 2.80 -1.19 13.64
CA ALA A 394 2.25 -2.53 13.70
C ALA A 394 0.96 -2.56 14.53
N HIS A 395 0.11 -3.55 14.26
CA HIS A 395 -1.09 -3.85 15.03
C HIS A 395 -1.17 -5.34 15.34
N THR A 396 -1.91 -5.67 16.40
CA THR A 396 -2.27 -7.05 16.75
C THR A 396 -3.77 -7.22 16.53
N LEU A 397 -4.16 -8.18 15.69
CA LEU A 397 -5.58 -8.46 15.46
C LEU A 397 -6.27 -8.88 16.75
N GLY A 398 -7.45 -8.34 17.01
CA GLY A 398 -8.21 -8.55 18.23
C GLY A 398 -7.89 -7.55 19.35
N GLU A 399 -6.86 -6.71 19.20
CA GLU A 399 -6.46 -5.72 20.20
C GLU A 399 -6.61 -4.29 19.66
N THR A 400 -7.32 -3.43 20.37
CA THR A 400 -7.35 -2.00 20.08
C THR A 400 -6.09 -1.34 20.63
N SER A 401 -5.36 -0.65 19.79
CA SER A 401 -4.21 0.17 20.19
C SER A 401 -4.53 1.67 20.02
N PHE A 402 -3.57 2.50 20.36
CA PHE A 402 -3.68 3.93 20.11
C PHE A 402 -3.86 4.26 18.62
N THR A 403 -3.20 3.51 17.75
CA THR A 403 -3.15 3.77 16.30
C THR A 403 -4.15 2.96 15.50
N HIS A 404 -4.59 1.80 15.99
CA HIS A 404 -5.44 0.87 15.25
C HIS A 404 -6.64 0.40 16.06
N PHE A 405 -7.75 0.17 15.38
CA PHE A 405 -8.86 -0.63 15.89
C PHE A 405 -8.47 -2.12 15.96
N ALA A 406 -9.26 -2.90 16.66
CA ALA A 406 -9.00 -4.33 16.87
C ALA A 406 -9.00 -5.18 15.58
N ASP A 407 -9.57 -4.68 14.49
CA ASP A 407 -9.54 -5.32 13.16
C ASP A 407 -8.33 -4.93 12.31
N GLY A 408 -7.43 -4.10 12.85
CA GLY A 408 -6.26 -3.56 12.17
C GLY A 408 -6.50 -2.32 11.32
N THR A 409 -7.74 -1.82 11.24
CA THR A 409 -8.03 -0.55 10.55
C THR A 409 -7.43 0.62 11.34
N ALA A 410 -6.88 1.58 10.64
CA ALA A 410 -6.29 2.76 11.24
C ALA A 410 -7.31 3.60 12.01
N HIS A 411 -6.90 4.08 13.19
CA HIS A 411 -7.72 4.96 14.05
C HIS A 411 -7.27 6.42 13.98
N LYS A 412 -6.07 6.69 13.49
CA LYS A 412 -5.49 8.04 13.45
C LYS A 412 -5.22 8.48 12.01
N ASN A 413 -5.28 9.79 11.78
CA ASN A 413 -4.98 10.36 10.47
C ASN A 413 -3.50 10.16 10.07
N ARG A 414 -3.21 10.36 8.80
CA ARG A 414 -1.91 10.10 8.19
C ARG A 414 -1.56 8.61 8.18
N MET A 415 -2.55 7.74 8.20
CA MET A 415 -2.37 6.29 8.18
C MET A 415 -2.96 5.63 6.93
N GLN A 416 -3.25 6.39 5.88
CA GLN A 416 -3.80 5.87 4.62
C GLN A 416 -2.90 4.79 4.01
N GLY A 417 -1.58 4.93 4.15
CA GLY A 417 -0.62 3.92 3.73
C GLY A 417 -0.67 2.65 4.57
N ASN A 418 -0.80 2.78 5.92
CA ASN A 418 -0.94 1.62 6.80
C ASN A 418 -2.19 0.80 6.47
N ASP A 419 -3.30 1.47 6.19
CA ASP A 419 -4.54 0.84 5.75
C ASP A 419 -4.41 0.22 4.37
N PHE A 420 -3.85 0.98 3.41
CA PHE A 420 -3.83 0.57 2.02
C PHE A 420 -2.98 -0.68 1.79
N VAL A 421 -1.83 -0.81 2.45
CA VAL A 421 -0.98 -2.01 2.31
C VAL A 421 -1.65 -3.30 2.80
N GLN A 422 -2.68 -3.20 3.64
CA GLN A 422 -3.49 -4.33 4.09
C GLN A 422 -4.62 -4.67 3.10
N SER A 423 -4.89 -3.82 2.12
CA SER A 423 -6.01 -3.99 1.20
C SER A 423 -5.72 -5.02 0.10
N LEU A 424 -6.77 -5.72 -0.34
CA LEU A 424 -6.66 -6.59 -1.51
C LEU A 424 -6.33 -5.81 -2.79
N MET A 425 -6.63 -4.51 -2.86
CA MET A 425 -6.27 -3.69 -4.01
C MET A 425 -4.77 -3.45 -4.08
N TYR A 426 -4.12 -3.18 -2.95
CA TYR A 426 -2.66 -3.09 -2.90
C TYR A 426 -2.02 -4.39 -3.36
N THR A 427 -2.45 -5.53 -2.83
CA THR A 427 -1.92 -6.85 -3.23
C THR A 427 -2.19 -7.21 -4.70
N ARG A 428 -3.09 -6.49 -5.37
CA ARG A 428 -3.38 -6.60 -6.80
C ARG A 428 -2.63 -5.58 -7.65
N GLY A 429 -1.67 -4.86 -7.07
CA GLY A 429 -0.83 -3.91 -7.78
C GLY A 429 -1.49 -2.56 -8.05
N VAL A 430 -2.59 -2.24 -7.38
CA VAL A 430 -3.21 -0.90 -7.44
C VAL A 430 -2.28 0.08 -6.74
N THR A 431 -2.15 1.27 -7.31
CA THR A 431 -1.34 2.35 -6.77
C THR A 431 -2.21 3.52 -6.32
N CYS A 432 -1.67 4.36 -5.43
CA CYS A 432 -2.35 5.56 -4.97
C CYS A 432 -2.81 6.44 -6.14
N PHE A 433 -1.98 6.59 -7.16
CA PHE A 433 -2.32 7.37 -8.35
C PHE A 433 -3.24 6.64 -9.35
N SER A 434 -3.65 5.40 -9.08
CA SER A 434 -4.79 4.80 -9.80
C SER A 434 -6.11 5.54 -9.49
N CYS A 435 -6.16 6.23 -8.35
CA CYS A 435 -7.33 7.00 -7.91
C CYS A 435 -7.05 8.50 -7.82
N HIS A 436 -5.81 8.90 -7.50
CA HIS A 436 -5.43 10.29 -7.24
C HIS A 436 -4.54 10.86 -8.34
N ASP A 437 -4.81 12.10 -8.77
CA ASP A 437 -3.87 12.92 -9.55
C ASP A 437 -3.25 13.99 -8.66
N VAL A 438 -2.06 13.70 -8.15
CA VAL A 438 -1.32 14.58 -7.24
C VAL A 438 -0.88 15.91 -7.87
N HIS A 439 -0.93 16.00 -9.21
CA HIS A 439 -0.66 17.25 -9.92
C HIS A 439 -1.82 18.25 -9.88
N GLY A 440 -2.92 17.85 -9.28
CA GLY A 440 -4.07 18.72 -9.02
C GLY A 440 -5.25 18.49 -9.96
N THR A 441 -6.40 18.37 -9.35
CA THR A 441 -7.72 18.31 -9.98
C THR A 441 -8.64 19.35 -9.34
N GLN A 442 -9.84 19.48 -9.86
CA GLN A 442 -10.88 20.32 -9.23
C GLN A 442 -11.48 19.66 -7.97
N ASN A 443 -11.11 18.41 -7.66
CA ASN A 443 -11.56 17.68 -6.49
C ASN A 443 -10.62 17.91 -5.31
N GLU A 444 -11.15 18.20 -4.14
CA GLU A 444 -10.36 18.45 -2.92
C GLU A 444 -9.48 17.27 -2.48
N ALA A 445 -9.87 16.05 -2.81
CA ALA A 445 -9.09 14.84 -2.55
C ALA A 445 -8.16 14.48 -3.72
N VAL A 446 -8.01 15.39 -4.71
CA VAL A 446 -7.22 15.22 -5.94
C VAL A 446 -7.54 13.92 -6.70
N LEU A 447 -8.80 13.52 -6.72
CA LEU A 447 -9.26 12.36 -7.48
C LEU A 447 -9.35 12.68 -8.97
N TRP A 448 -8.99 11.70 -9.83
CA TRP A 448 -9.12 11.81 -11.30
C TRP A 448 -10.54 12.09 -11.76
N LYS A 449 -11.53 11.52 -11.07
CA LYS A 449 -12.97 11.57 -11.35
C LYS A 449 -13.74 11.56 -10.01
N PRO A 450 -15.05 11.74 -10.02
CA PRO A 450 -15.88 11.44 -8.86
C PRO A 450 -15.63 10.01 -8.35
N ALA A 451 -15.56 9.83 -7.03
CA ALA A 451 -15.15 8.56 -6.41
C ALA A 451 -15.95 7.35 -6.92
N LYS A 452 -17.27 7.47 -7.05
CA LYS A 452 -18.14 6.42 -7.60
C LYS A 452 -17.68 5.97 -9.01
N ALA A 453 -17.35 6.92 -9.88
CA ALA A 453 -16.90 6.61 -11.23
C ALA A 453 -15.56 5.88 -11.25
N ILE A 454 -14.60 6.28 -10.38
CA ILE A 454 -13.31 5.57 -10.24
C ILE A 454 -13.53 4.13 -9.80
N CYS A 455 -14.39 3.91 -8.79
CA CYS A 455 -14.67 2.55 -8.33
C CYS A 455 -15.28 1.68 -9.44
N LEU A 456 -16.21 2.25 -10.21
CA LEU A 456 -16.89 1.54 -11.30
C LEU A 456 -16.02 1.27 -12.52
N ASP A 457 -14.92 1.98 -12.72
CA ASP A 457 -13.95 1.65 -13.77
C ASP A 457 -13.37 0.23 -13.60
N CYS A 458 -13.30 -0.27 -12.35
CA CYS A 458 -12.80 -1.61 -12.04
C CYS A 458 -13.89 -2.53 -11.46
N HIS A 459 -14.87 -2.00 -10.74
CA HIS A 459 -15.92 -2.75 -10.04
C HIS A 459 -17.30 -2.62 -10.71
N GLY A 460 -17.38 -2.04 -11.88
CA GLY A 460 -18.61 -1.94 -12.66
C GLY A 460 -19.03 -3.25 -13.31
N PRO A 461 -20.29 -3.35 -13.79
CA PRO A 461 -20.86 -4.62 -14.30
C PRO A 461 -20.14 -5.19 -15.52
N ASN A 462 -19.51 -4.34 -16.32
CA ASN A 462 -18.87 -4.71 -17.59
C ASN A 462 -17.35 -4.77 -17.51
N THR A 463 -16.77 -4.77 -16.33
CA THR A 463 -15.31 -4.79 -16.15
C THR A 463 -14.79 -6.21 -15.94
N ALA A 464 -13.56 -6.47 -16.34
CA ALA A 464 -12.92 -7.78 -16.20
C ALA A 464 -12.31 -8.02 -14.80
N ASN A 465 -12.28 -7.02 -13.94
CA ASN A 465 -11.52 -7.03 -12.68
C ASN A 465 -12.42 -6.94 -11.45
N GLY A 466 -12.05 -7.68 -10.41
CA GLY A 466 -12.64 -7.58 -9.08
C GLY A 466 -14.06 -8.12 -8.91
N PRO A 467 -14.61 -8.02 -7.71
CA PRO A 467 -16.03 -8.19 -7.48
C PRO A 467 -16.80 -7.03 -8.12
N HIS A 468 -17.97 -7.33 -8.70
CA HIS A 468 -18.75 -6.37 -9.46
C HIS A 468 -19.98 -5.90 -8.71
N ALA A 469 -20.24 -4.59 -8.73
CA ALA A 469 -21.53 -4.01 -8.41
C ALA A 469 -22.38 -3.98 -9.71
N LEU A 470 -23.23 -4.97 -9.92
CA LEU A 470 -24.07 -5.09 -11.12
C LEU A 470 -25.09 -3.94 -11.21
N SER A 471 -25.62 -3.51 -10.08
CA SER A 471 -26.50 -2.35 -9.94
C SER A 471 -26.17 -1.66 -8.63
N ILE A 472 -25.99 -0.35 -8.67
CA ILE A 472 -25.73 0.47 -7.47
C ILE A 472 -26.86 0.32 -6.46
N GLU A 473 -28.10 0.47 -6.91
CA GLU A 473 -29.27 0.37 -6.05
C GLU A 473 -29.44 -1.02 -5.44
N ALA A 474 -29.31 -2.07 -6.24
CA ALA A 474 -29.40 -3.45 -5.74
C ALA A 474 -28.24 -3.79 -4.79
N HIS A 475 -27.02 -3.24 -5.02
CA HIS A 475 -25.88 -3.47 -4.16
C HIS A 475 -25.98 -2.70 -2.84
N THR A 476 -26.38 -1.43 -2.89
CA THR A 476 -26.36 -0.56 -1.72
C THR A 476 -27.68 -0.55 -0.95
N HIS A 477 -28.78 -0.95 -1.59
CA HIS A 477 -30.16 -0.81 -1.10
C HIS A 477 -30.54 0.64 -0.73
N HIS A 478 -29.90 1.59 -1.40
CA HIS A 478 -30.19 3.02 -1.26
C HIS A 478 -30.63 3.60 -2.60
N LYS A 479 -31.41 4.67 -2.54
CA LYS A 479 -31.85 5.39 -3.74
C LYS A 479 -30.61 5.87 -4.53
N PRO A 480 -30.64 5.78 -5.88
CA PRO A 480 -29.59 6.36 -6.71
C PRO A 480 -29.32 7.82 -6.31
N ASP A 481 -28.04 8.21 -6.37
CA ASP A 481 -27.56 9.57 -6.06
C ASP A 481 -27.79 10.06 -4.61
N SER A 482 -28.24 9.18 -3.72
CA SER A 482 -28.23 9.46 -2.28
C SER A 482 -26.85 9.25 -1.67
N ALA A 483 -26.60 9.82 -0.48
CA ALA A 483 -25.34 9.62 0.24
C ALA A 483 -25.02 8.13 0.49
N GLY A 484 -26.03 7.30 0.73
CA GLY A 484 -25.88 5.85 0.93
C GLY A 484 -25.56 5.07 -0.35
N SER A 485 -25.73 5.68 -1.54
CA SER A 485 -25.34 5.07 -2.82
C SER A 485 -23.88 5.32 -3.21
N GLU A 486 -23.13 6.08 -2.40
CA GLU A 486 -21.71 6.33 -2.63
C GLU A 486 -20.85 5.16 -2.13
N CYS A 487 -20.05 4.58 -3.01
CA CYS A 487 -19.16 3.44 -2.68
C CYS A 487 -18.29 3.72 -1.45
N VAL A 488 -17.75 4.94 -1.40
CA VAL A 488 -16.87 5.40 -0.31
C VAL A 488 -17.58 5.59 1.03
N ALA A 489 -18.91 5.66 1.05
CA ALA A 489 -19.67 5.76 2.30
C ALA A 489 -19.55 4.45 3.11
N CYS A 490 -19.53 3.31 2.42
CA CYS A 490 -19.49 1.99 3.03
C CYS A 490 -18.08 1.38 3.05
N HIS A 491 -17.30 1.54 1.97
CA HIS A 491 -15.99 0.90 1.81
C HIS A 491 -14.81 1.76 2.26
N MET A 492 -15.05 3.02 2.54
CA MET A 492 -14.07 3.97 3.09
C MET A 492 -14.75 4.85 4.15
N PRO A 493 -15.25 4.24 5.25
CA PRO A 493 -15.94 5.01 6.29
C PRO A 493 -15.01 6.06 6.89
N LYS A 494 -15.58 7.18 7.37
CA LYS A 494 -14.82 8.22 8.06
C LYS A 494 -14.67 7.81 9.53
N ILE A 495 -13.55 7.21 9.86
CA ILE A 495 -13.25 6.65 11.20
C ILE A 495 -11.82 6.92 11.65
N GLU A 496 -10.99 7.55 10.81
CA GLU A 496 -9.64 7.96 11.19
C GLU A 496 -9.67 9.37 11.79
N GLN A 497 -9.47 9.48 13.08
CA GLN A 497 -9.51 10.75 13.80
C GLN A 497 -8.38 11.70 13.39
N THR A 498 -8.70 12.93 13.01
CA THR A 498 -7.71 13.96 12.69
C THR A 498 -7.63 15.09 13.74
N ILE A 499 -8.75 15.61 14.18
CA ILE A 499 -8.84 16.58 15.29
C ILE A 499 -10.22 16.46 15.92
N ALA A 500 -10.27 16.32 17.22
CA ALA A 500 -11.54 16.17 17.97
C ALA A 500 -12.44 15.09 17.35
N ASP A 501 -13.62 15.46 16.91
CA ASP A 501 -14.65 14.65 16.24
C ASP A 501 -14.59 14.72 14.71
N VAL A 502 -13.52 15.27 14.14
CA VAL A 502 -13.33 15.32 12.69
C VAL A 502 -12.56 14.09 12.23
N ASP A 503 -13.24 13.23 11.49
CA ASP A 503 -12.68 12.00 10.97
C ASP A 503 -12.47 12.06 9.46
N VAL A 504 -11.44 11.34 9.01
CA VAL A 504 -11.11 11.14 7.60
C VAL A 504 -11.36 9.69 7.19
N ARG A 505 -11.29 9.41 5.88
CA ARG A 505 -11.65 8.10 5.33
C ARG A 505 -10.56 7.05 5.56
N ALA A 506 -10.97 5.87 6.03
CA ALA A 506 -10.16 4.66 6.04
C ALA A 506 -9.84 4.19 4.60
N HIS A 507 -8.66 3.59 4.42
CA HIS A 507 -8.18 3.11 3.12
C HIS A 507 -7.97 1.59 3.06
N THR A 508 -8.56 0.83 3.99
CA THR A 508 -8.60 -0.64 3.91
C THR A 508 -9.56 -1.15 2.84
N PHE A 509 -10.48 -0.32 2.37
CA PHE A 509 -11.56 -0.64 1.42
C PHE A 509 -12.45 -1.80 1.89
N ARG A 510 -12.42 -2.11 3.16
CA ARG A 510 -13.26 -3.13 3.77
C ARG A 510 -14.66 -2.59 4.04
N PHE A 511 -15.64 -3.46 3.97
CA PHE A 511 -16.95 -3.20 4.56
C PHE A 511 -16.95 -3.76 5.99
N ILE A 512 -16.90 -2.88 6.97
CA ILE A 512 -16.98 -3.25 8.39
C ILE A 512 -18.44 -3.59 8.68
N THR A 513 -18.70 -4.84 9.03
CA THR A 513 -20.07 -5.30 9.31
C THR A 513 -20.55 -4.82 10.67
N PRO A 514 -21.86 -4.63 10.88
CA PRO A 514 -22.39 -4.30 12.20
C PRO A 514 -22.06 -5.32 13.29
N SER A 515 -21.91 -6.61 12.93
CA SER A 515 -21.49 -7.65 13.88
C SER A 515 -20.02 -7.53 14.27
N GLU A 516 -19.13 -7.15 13.33
CA GLU A 516 -17.74 -6.80 13.65
C GLU A 516 -17.68 -5.57 14.56
N SER A 517 -18.54 -4.58 14.31
CA SER A 517 -18.67 -3.39 15.16
C SER A 517 -18.98 -3.75 16.63
N ASP A 518 -19.90 -4.65 16.85
CA ASP A 518 -20.23 -5.11 18.20
C ASP A 518 -19.08 -5.89 18.84
N ALA A 519 -18.44 -6.78 18.09
CA ALA A 519 -17.38 -7.65 18.58
C ALA A 519 -16.07 -6.89 18.86
N LEU A 520 -15.68 -6.00 17.96
CA LEU A 520 -14.36 -5.36 17.94
C LEU A 520 -14.38 -3.88 18.34
N LYS A 521 -15.58 -3.32 18.62
CA LYS A 521 -15.78 -1.93 19.02
C LYS A 521 -15.26 -0.91 17.98
N ILE A 522 -15.39 -1.24 16.71
CA ILE A 522 -15.05 -0.38 15.58
C ILE A 522 -16.33 0.22 14.97
N PRO A 523 -16.34 1.50 14.58
CA PRO A 523 -17.50 2.09 13.90
C PRO A 523 -17.80 1.39 12.57
N ASN A 524 -19.07 1.11 12.29
CA ASN A 524 -19.52 0.60 10.99
C ASN A 524 -20.21 1.66 10.16
N ALA A 525 -20.20 1.50 8.86
CA ALA A 525 -20.72 2.47 7.91
C ALA A 525 -22.22 2.75 8.07
N CYS A 526 -23.01 1.76 8.51
CA CYS A 526 -24.46 1.95 8.68
C CYS A 526 -24.74 2.97 9.79
N ASN A 527 -24.15 2.78 10.96
CA ASN A 527 -24.42 3.62 12.13
C ASN A 527 -23.73 4.99 12.06
N LEU A 528 -22.76 5.21 11.17
CA LEU A 528 -22.23 6.55 10.89
C LEU A 528 -23.25 7.48 10.20
N CYS A 529 -24.30 6.93 9.59
CA CYS A 529 -25.38 7.71 8.97
C CYS A 529 -26.73 7.49 9.66
N HIS A 530 -26.99 6.26 10.12
CA HIS A 530 -28.19 5.88 10.87
C HIS A 530 -27.89 5.92 12.38
N GLU A 531 -27.55 7.09 12.87
CA GLU A 531 -27.08 7.31 14.27
C GLU A 531 -28.16 6.97 15.31
N ASP A 532 -29.45 7.07 14.94
CA ASP A 532 -30.61 6.73 15.78
C ASP A 532 -30.87 5.22 15.86
N LYS A 533 -30.16 4.40 15.08
CA LYS A 533 -30.34 2.95 15.01
C LYS A 533 -29.24 2.19 15.75
N THR A 534 -29.59 0.98 16.21
CA THR A 534 -28.65 0.08 16.84
C THR A 534 -27.90 -0.76 15.82
N THR A 535 -26.75 -1.32 16.20
CA THR A 535 -26.01 -2.32 15.41
C THR A 535 -26.86 -3.57 15.16
N ALA A 536 -27.73 -3.96 16.10
CA ALA A 536 -28.68 -5.06 15.92
C ALA A 536 -29.66 -4.78 14.79
N TRP A 537 -30.20 -3.54 14.68
CA TRP A 537 -31.02 -3.13 13.55
C TRP A 537 -30.25 -3.23 12.23
N ALA A 538 -29.04 -2.68 12.17
CA ALA A 538 -28.20 -2.70 10.98
C ALA A 538 -27.86 -4.15 10.56
N THR A 539 -27.59 -5.03 11.52
CA THR A 539 -27.38 -6.47 11.29
C THR A 539 -28.63 -7.15 10.70
N ALA A 540 -29.82 -6.85 11.24
CA ALA A 540 -31.06 -7.41 10.75
C ALA A 540 -31.37 -6.96 9.32
N ILE A 541 -31.16 -5.67 9.01
CA ILE A 541 -31.31 -5.12 7.67
C ILE A 541 -30.33 -5.79 6.70
N LEU A 542 -29.05 -5.86 7.05
CA LEU A 542 -28.04 -6.48 6.20
C LEU A 542 -28.33 -7.98 5.93
N ARG A 543 -28.89 -8.68 6.93
CA ARG A 543 -29.33 -10.09 6.76
C ARG A 543 -30.53 -10.23 5.84
N SER A 544 -31.36 -9.22 5.69
CA SER A 544 -32.53 -9.22 4.79
C SER A 544 -32.15 -8.99 3.31
N TRP A 545 -30.94 -8.53 3.02
CA TRP A 545 -30.49 -8.30 1.66
C TRP A 545 -30.31 -9.62 0.89
N PRO A 546 -30.88 -9.75 -0.33
CA PRO A 546 -30.83 -11.00 -1.09
C PRO A 546 -29.43 -11.35 -1.57
N ASP A 547 -28.65 -10.36 -2.00
CA ASP A 547 -27.33 -10.55 -2.59
C ASP A 547 -26.22 -10.43 -1.54
N ARG A 548 -26.18 -11.40 -0.64
CA ARG A 548 -25.13 -11.44 0.41
C ARG A 548 -23.88 -12.15 -0.07
N SER A 549 -22.73 -11.58 0.25
CA SER A 549 -21.48 -12.31 0.12
C SER A 549 -21.52 -13.58 1.00
N PRO A 550 -21.23 -14.77 0.47
CA PRO A 550 -21.22 -16.00 1.26
C PRO A 550 -20.23 -15.95 2.43
N TRP A 551 -19.24 -15.09 2.37
CA TRP A 551 -18.25 -14.87 3.43
C TRP A 551 -18.79 -14.10 4.64
N ARG A 552 -20.00 -13.54 4.57
CA ARG A 552 -20.60 -12.71 5.63
C ARG A 552 -21.70 -13.42 6.43
N VAL A 553 -21.96 -14.68 6.15
CA VAL A 553 -23.17 -15.39 6.62
C VAL A 553 -22.94 -16.17 7.91
N THR A 554 -21.73 -16.33 8.37
CA THR A 554 -21.39 -17.33 9.40
C THR A 554 -21.04 -16.76 10.76
N GLN A 555 -21.40 -15.52 11.05
CA GLN A 555 -21.23 -15.01 12.43
C GLN A 555 -22.48 -14.34 12.96
#